data_490d9cf2e5523ec448503b406c1932e9
#
_entry.id   490d9cf2e5523ec448503b406c1932e9
#
_cell.length_a   1.000
_cell.length_b   1.000
_cell.length_c   1.000
_cell.angle_alpha   90.00
_cell.angle_beta   90.00
_cell.angle_gamma   90.00
#
_symmetry.space_group_name_H-M   'P 1'
#
loop_
_entity.id
_entity.type
_entity.pdbx_description
1 polymer ?
#
loop_
_entity_poly.entity_id
_entity_poly.type
_entity_poly.pdbx_seq_one_letter_code
_entity_poly.pdbx_strand_id
1 'polypeptide(L)'
;MNIRRKNRLWIAVAVLGGLALTITLVLYALRSNIDLFYTPGEIIYGKRETHQLPEVGQRLRVGGMVMPGSVKRDPDSLKVNFSIYDAEGVVDVTYVGILPDLFREGQGVVVQGTLGANNHVQAKEVLAKHDENYTPPEVEKAMQENHRRPESVYKDKAS
;
A
#
# COMPACT_ATOMS: atom_id res chain seq x y z
N MET A 1 30.95 47.82 -10.28
CA MET A 1 29.89 47.02 -10.95
C MET A 1 28.76 47.94 -11.42
N ASN A 2 28.43 47.89 -12.67
CA ASN A 2 27.34 48.73 -13.20
C ASN A 2 26.00 48.33 -12.59
N ILE A 3 25.19 49.30 -12.21
CA ILE A 3 23.86 49.13 -11.63
C ILE A 3 22.97 48.21 -12.49
N ARG A 4 23.11 48.30 -13.82
CA ARG A 4 22.37 47.43 -14.75
C ARG A 4 22.75 45.97 -14.67
N ARG A 5 24.04 45.65 -14.44
CA ARG A 5 24.52 44.28 -14.23
C ARG A 5 24.06 43.73 -12.90
N LYS A 6 24.08 44.57 -11.87
CA LYS A 6 23.62 44.21 -10.53
C LYS A 6 22.12 43.87 -10.54
N ASN A 7 21.31 44.69 -11.21
CA ASN A 7 19.88 44.46 -11.32
C ASN A 7 19.55 43.16 -12.11
N ARG A 8 20.27 42.91 -13.21
CA ARG A 8 20.12 41.65 -13.96
C ARG A 8 20.47 40.42 -13.14
N LEU A 9 21.54 40.53 -12.34
CA LEU A 9 21.96 39.47 -11.45
C LEU A 9 20.90 39.18 -10.39
N TRP A 10 20.35 40.23 -9.77
CA TRP A 10 19.28 40.10 -8.79
C TRP A 10 17.99 39.46 -9.39
N ILE A 11 17.62 39.90 -10.58
CA ILE A 11 16.46 39.32 -11.29
C ILE A 11 16.71 37.87 -11.61
N ALA A 12 17.91 37.52 -12.08
CA ALA A 12 18.25 36.10 -12.36
C ALA A 12 18.20 35.24 -11.11
N VAL A 13 18.74 35.73 -9.99
CA VAL A 13 18.69 35.01 -8.69
C VAL A 13 17.26 34.87 -8.19
N ALA A 14 16.44 35.92 -8.32
CA ALA A 14 15.04 35.87 -7.93
C ALA A 14 14.24 34.85 -8.76
N VAL A 15 14.46 34.79 -10.08
CA VAL A 15 13.82 33.82 -10.97
C VAL A 15 14.25 32.40 -10.63
N LEU A 16 15.56 32.19 -10.44
CA LEU A 16 16.08 30.86 -10.06
C LEU A 16 15.56 30.43 -8.69
N GLY A 17 15.52 31.32 -7.72
CA GLY A 17 14.98 31.06 -6.39
C GLY A 17 13.50 30.71 -6.42
N GLY A 18 12.72 31.49 -7.17
CA GLY A 18 11.29 31.19 -7.36
C GLY A 18 11.02 29.86 -8.05
N LEU A 19 11.82 29.56 -9.08
CA LEU A 19 11.71 28.28 -9.79
C LEU A 19 12.07 27.11 -8.88
N ALA A 20 13.17 27.22 -8.12
CA ALA A 20 13.58 26.19 -7.16
C ALA A 20 12.52 25.98 -6.06
N LEU A 21 11.95 27.06 -5.54
CA LEU A 21 10.86 26.97 -4.56
C LEU A 21 9.63 26.28 -5.13
N THR A 22 9.24 26.63 -6.36
CA THR A 22 8.09 26.02 -7.04
C THR A 22 8.31 24.53 -7.25
N ILE A 23 9.49 24.13 -7.73
CA ILE A 23 9.83 22.72 -7.95
C ILE A 23 9.80 21.96 -6.62
N THR A 24 10.36 22.55 -5.55
CA THR A 24 10.36 21.93 -4.22
C THR A 24 8.94 21.72 -3.68
N LEU A 25 8.08 22.72 -3.84
CA LEU A 25 6.68 22.62 -3.42
C LEU A 25 5.91 21.57 -4.22
N VAL A 26 6.12 21.50 -5.53
CA VAL A 26 5.50 20.49 -6.40
C VAL A 26 5.96 19.09 -6.01
N LEU A 27 7.25 18.88 -5.82
CA LEU A 27 7.81 17.60 -5.38
C LEU A 27 7.28 17.20 -4.00
N TYR A 28 7.18 18.15 -3.08
CA TYR A 28 6.62 17.89 -1.76
C TYR A 28 5.13 17.49 -1.83
N ALA A 29 4.35 18.20 -2.64
CA ALA A 29 2.94 17.89 -2.84
C ALA A 29 2.75 16.50 -3.49
N LEU A 30 3.57 16.17 -4.50
CA LEU A 30 3.54 14.86 -5.14
C LEU A 30 3.93 13.75 -4.15
N ARG A 31 4.94 13.99 -3.33
CA ARG A 31 5.37 13.02 -2.32
C ARG A 31 4.26 12.67 -1.33
N SER A 32 3.49 13.66 -0.89
CA SER A 32 2.40 13.45 0.05
C SER A 32 1.18 12.76 -0.56
N ASN A 33 1.05 12.78 -1.90
CA ASN A 33 -0.08 12.21 -2.62
C ASN A 33 0.23 10.87 -3.30
N ILE A 34 1.49 10.42 -3.27
CA ILE A 34 1.87 9.13 -3.82
C ILE A 34 1.59 8.04 -2.79
N ASP A 35 0.67 7.14 -3.13
CA ASP A 35 0.42 5.96 -2.33
C ASP A 35 1.47 4.90 -2.66
N LEU A 36 2.36 4.62 -1.72
CA LEU A 36 3.38 3.60 -1.88
C LEU A 36 2.76 2.21 -1.73
N PHE A 37 3.21 1.29 -2.57
CA PHE A 37 2.75 -0.10 -2.52
C PHE A 37 3.63 -0.91 -1.56
N TYR A 38 2.97 -1.64 -0.66
CA TYR A 38 3.61 -2.55 0.28
C TYR A 38 2.92 -3.91 0.24
N THR A 39 3.68 -4.96 0.56
CA THR A 39 3.13 -6.26 0.92
C THR A 39 2.97 -6.34 2.45
N PRO A 40 2.14 -7.26 2.98
CA PRO A 40 2.06 -7.43 4.44
C PRO A 40 3.40 -7.67 5.12
N GLY A 41 4.27 -8.47 4.52
CA GLY A 41 5.62 -8.68 5.03
C GLY A 41 6.45 -7.41 5.05
N GLU A 42 6.33 -6.57 4.03
CA GLU A 42 7.05 -5.30 3.97
C GLU A 42 6.58 -4.29 5.02
N ILE A 43 5.31 -4.35 5.42
CA ILE A 43 4.80 -3.51 6.51
C ILE A 43 5.41 -3.92 7.86
N ILE A 44 5.60 -5.21 8.06
CA ILE A 44 6.11 -5.76 9.33
C ILE A 44 7.63 -5.67 9.40
N TYR A 45 8.33 -6.04 8.32
CA TYR A 45 9.78 -6.19 8.30
C TYR A 45 10.52 -5.11 7.50
N GLY A 46 9.79 -4.24 6.78
CA GLY A 46 10.36 -3.24 5.91
C GLY A 46 10.60 -3.74 4.48
N LYS A 47 10.89 -2.82 3.59
CA LYS A 47 11.19 -3.15 2.20
C LYS A 47 12.51 -3.91 2.09
N ARG A 48 12.55 -4.92 1.23
CA ARG A 48 13.73 -5.79 1.06
C ARG A 48 15.00 -5.03 0.71
N GLU A 49 14.88 -3.97 -0.08
CA GLU A 49 16.03 -3.19 -0.56
C GLU A 49 16.52 -2.17 0.46
N THR A 50 15.60 -1.49 1.15
CA THR A 50 15.92 -0.35 2.01
C THR A 50 15.69 -0.62 3.49
N HIS A 51 15.01 -1.71 3.84
CA HIS A 51 14.55 -2.04 5.20
C HIS A 51 13.71 -0.93 5.84
N GLN A 52 13.14 -0.04 5.01
CA GLN A 52 12.29 1.04 5.47
C GLN A 52 10.92 0.52 5.86
N LEU A 53 10.55 0.78 7.11
CA LEU A 53 9.21 0.54 7.60
C LEU A 53 8.31 1.74 7.25
N PRO A 54 7.04 1.51 6.90
CA PRO A 54 6.10 2.61 6.73
C PRO A 54 5.80 3.27 8.07
N GLU A 55 5.56 4.57 8.02
CA GLU A 55 5.21 5.35 9.22
C GLU A 55 3.71 5.28 9.51
N VAL A 56 3.36 5.34 10.80
CA VAL A 56 1.96 5.43 11.23
C VAL A 56 1.36 6.74 10.69
N GLY A 57 0.17 6.64 10.07
CA GLY A 57 -0.48 7.76 9.41
C GLY A 57 -0.12 7.90 7.94
N GLN A 58 0.83 7.13 7.44
CA GLN A 58 1.22 7.16 6.03
C GLN A 58 0.15 6.53 5.15
N ARG A 59 -0.16 7.18 4.03
CA ARG A 59 -1.03 6.60 3.00
C ARG A 59 -0.26 5.54 2.23
N LEU A 60 -0.89 4.40 2.02
CA LEU A 60 -0.25 3.29 1.33
C LEU A 60 -1.29 2.38 0.65
N ARG A 61 -0.79 1.55 -0.24
CA ARG A 61 -1.55 0.45 -0.85
C ARG A 61 -0.93 -0.86 -0.39
N VAL A 62 -1.75 -1.76 0.07
CA VAL A 62 -1.29 -3.07 0.52
C VAL A 62 -1.93 -4.14 -0.36
N GLY A 63 -1.10 -4.92 -1.02
CA GLY A 63 -1.55 -6.07 -1.80
C GLY A 63 -1.25 -7.36 -1.10
N GLY A 64 -2.25 -8.21 -0.97
CA GLY A 64 -2.09 -9.53 -0.35
C GLY A 64 -3.31 -10.40 -0.59
N MET A 65 -3.31 -11.56 0.05
CA MET A 65 -4.42 -12.50 -0.02
C MET A 65 -5.30 -12.36 1.22
N VAL A 66 -6.61 -12.39 1.03
CA VAL A 66 -7.55 -12.39 2.16
C VAL A 66 -7.46 -13.72 2.89
N MET A 67 -7.14 -13.68 4.18
CA MET A 67 -7.02 -14.89 4.99
C MET A 67 -8.39 -15.56 5.18
N PRO A 68 -8.54 -16.85 4.84
CA PRO A 68 -9.79 -17.56 5.07
C PRO A 68 -10.19 -17.56 6.55
N GLY A 69 -11.45 -17.28 6.83
CA GLY A 69 -11.99 -17.23 8.18
C GLY A 69 -11.70 -15.91 8.94
N SER A 70 -10.99 -14.96 8.32
CA SER A 70 -10.65 -13.68 8.96
C SER A 70 -11.71 -12.61 8.77
N VAL A 71 -12.60 -12.75 7.79
CA VAL A 71 -13.60 -11.73 7.48
C VAL A 71 -14.69 -11.72 8.54
N LYS A 72 -14.79 -10.61 9.25
CA LYS A 72 -15.81 -10.37 10.27
C LYS A 72 -16.58 -9.12 9.94
N ARG A 73 -17.87 -9.27 9.74
CA ARG A 73 -18.78 -8.18 9.44
C ARG A 73 -19.54 -7.78 10.69
N ASP A 74 -19.60 -6.47 10.94
CA ASP A 74 -20.44 -5.95 12.01
C ASP A 74 -21.90 -5.97 11.57
N PRO A 75 -22.81 -6.62 12.34
CA PRO A 75 -24.23 -6.68 11.97
C PRO A 75 -24.94 -5.32 12.05
N ASP A 76 -24.41 -4.39 12.84
CA ASP A 76 -25.06 -3.07 13.07
C ASP A 76 -24.49 -1.96 12.21
N SER A 77 -23.41 -2.21 11.47
CA SER A 77 -22.75 -1.20 10.64
C SER A 77 -22.15 -1.82 9.39
N LEU A 78 -21.58 -0.96 8.50
CA LEU A 78 -20.87 -1.41 7.31
C LEU A 78 -19.40 -1.73 7.60
N LYS A 79 -19.01 -1.79 8.86
CA LYS A 79 -17.64 -2.07 9.25
C LYS A 79 -17.28 -3.54 9.02
N VAL A 80 -16.20 -3.77 8.30
CA VAL A 80 -15.68 -5.11 8.01
C VAL A 80 -14.23 -5.15 8.44
N ASN A 81 -13.88 -6.19 9.19
CA ASN A 81 -12.51 -6.48 9.57
C ASN A 81 -12.07 -7.76 8.87
N PHE A 82 -10.88 -7.75 8.31
CA PHE A 82 -10.29 -8.93 7.69
C PHE A 82 -8.77 -8.82 7.77
N SER A 83 -8.11 -9.95 7.57
CA SER A 83 -6.65 -9.99 7.53
C SER A 83 -6.19 -10.31 6.13
N ILE A 84 -5.13 -9.64 5.69
CA ILE A 84 -4.44 -9.96 4.45
C ILE A 84 -3.05 -10.49 4.78
N TYR A 85 -2.59 -11.44 3.99
CA TYR A 85 -1.31 -12.09 4.23
C TYR A 85 -0.52 -12.25 2.94
N ASP A 86 0.77 -12.39 3.11
CA ASP A 86 1.68 -12.85 2.07
C ASP A 86 2.57 -13.98 2.63
N ALA A 87 3.64 -14.32 1.91
CA ALA A 87 4.56 -15.36 2.36
C ALA A 87 5.31 -15.02 3.66
N GLU A 88 5.36 -13.74 4.05
CA GLU A 88 6.20 -13.26 5.15
C GLU A 88 5.41 -12.76 6.35
N GLY A 89 4.19 -12.28 6.16
CA GLY A 89 3.47 -11.68 7.28
C GLY A 89 1.96 -11.54 7.06
N VAL A 90 1.29 -11.08 8.11
CA VAL A 90 -0.15 -10.86 8.16
C VAL A 90 -0.42 -9.46 8.68
N VAL A 91 -1.33 -8.75 8.04
CA VAL A 91 -1.74 -7.40 8.43
C VAL A 91 -3.26 -7.36 8.57
N ASP A 92 -3.74 -6.76 9.64
CA ASP A 92 -5.16 -6.57 9.87
C ASP A 92 -5.67 -5.32 9.18
N VAL A 93 -6.84 -5.42 8.57
CA VAL A 93 -7.47 -4.33 7.81
C VAL A 93 -8.88 -4.09 8.34
N THR A 94 -9.21 -2.84 8.53
CA THR A 94 -10.57 -2.38 8.83
C THR A 94 -11.08 -1.53 7.67
N TYR A 95 -12.25 -1.88 7.16
CA TYR A 95 -12.91 -1.14 6.08
C TYR A 95 -14.35 -0.82 6.48
N VAL A 96 -14.77 0.41 6.23
CA VAL A 96 -16.15 0.84 6.43
C VAL A 96 -16.75 1.18 5.07
N GLY A 97 -17.71 0.39 4.63
CA GLY A 97 -18.35 0.56 3.34
C GLY A 97 -18.81 -0.76 2.73
N ILE A 98 -19.20 -0.69 1.48
CA ILE A 98 -19.65 -1.84 0.70
C ILE A 98 -18.44 -2.46 0.00
N LEU A 99 -18.19 -3.74 0.25
CA LEU A 99 -17.11 -4.47 -0.40
C LEU A 99 -17.45 -4.75 -1.88
N PRO A 100 -16.44 -4.81 -2.76
CA PRO A 100 -16.66 -5.22 -4.15
C PRO A 100 -17.30 -6.62 -4.24
N ASP A 101 -18.07 -6.85 -5.28
CA ASP A 101 -18.72 -8.15 -5.53
C ASP A 101 -17.72 -9.29 -5.67
N LEU A 102 -16.52 -9.00 -6.14
CA LEU A 102 -15.44 -9.97 -6.33
C LEU A 102 -14.64 -10.24 -5.05
N PHE A 103 -14.93 -9.52 -3.96
CA PHE A 103 -14.24 -9.73 -2.69
C PHE A 103 -14.63 -11.07 -2.07
N ARG A 104 -13.67 -11.95 -1.92
CA ARG A 104 -13.86 -13.27 -1.30
C ARG A 104 -12.62 -13.67 -0.52
N GLU A 105 -12.82 -14.52 0.48
CA GLU A 105 -11.72 -15.14 1.22
C GLU A 105 -10.85 -15.98 0.28
N GLY A 106 -9.54 -15.92 0.49
CA GLY A 106 -8.59 -16.66 -0.32
C GLY A 106 -8.23 -16.01 -1.65
N GLN A 107 -8.77 -14.82 -1.94
CA GLN A 107 -8.45 -14.07 -3.17
C GLN A 107 -7.49 -12.93 -2.93
N GLY A 108 -6.78 -12.54 -3.98
CA GLY A 108 -5.92 -11.37 -3.97
C GLY A 108 -6.71 -10.06 -3.95
N VAL A 109 -6.32 -9.16 -3.07
CA VAL A 109 -6.93 -7.83 -2.97
C VAL A 109 -5.84 -6.77 -2.84
N VAL A 110 -6.17 -5.56 -3.26
CA VAL A 110 -5.35 -4.38 -3.00
C VAL A 110 -6.18 -3.43 -2.13
N VAL A 111 -5.63 -3.12 -0.97
CA VAL A 111 -6.26 -2.22 -0.01
C VAL A 111 -5.54 -0.89 -0.06
N GLN A 112 -6.30 0.18 -0.25
CA GLN A 112 -5.78 1.54 -0.20
C GLN A 112 -6.27 2.20 1.08
N GLY A 113 -5.35 2.74 1.87
CA GLY A 113 -5.70 3.37 3.13
C GLY A 113 -4.51 3.96 3.85
N THR A 114 -4.67 4.09 5.15
CA THR A 114 -3.69 4.70 6.05
C THR A 114 -3.21 3.67 7.07
N LEU A 115 -1.90 3.61 7.30
CA LEU A 115 -1.33 2.74 8.31
C LEU A 115 -1.64 3.27 9.70
N GLY A 116 -2.26 2.43 10.53
CA GLY A 116 -2.48 2.70 11.94
C GLY A 116 -1.43 2.05 12.85
N ALA A 117 -1.66 2.13 14.15
CA ALA A 117 -0.81 1.47 15.13
C ALA A 117 -0.89 -0.05 15.03
N ASN A 118 0.18 -0.76 15.45
CA ASN A 118 0.25 -2.23 15.49
C ASN A 118 0.05 -2.90 14.12
N ASN A 119 0.57 -2.27 13.06
CA ASN A 119 0.46 -2.79 11.68
C ASN A 119 -0.99 -2.98 11.22
N HIS A 120 -1.89 -2.16 11.73
CA HIS A 120 -3.29 -2.16 11.34
C HIS A 120 -3.51 -1.13 10.22
N VAL A 121 -4.23 -1.52 9.17
CA VAL A 121 -4.54 -0.62 8.04
C VAL A 121 -6.00 -0.19 8.11
N GLN A 122 -6.21 1.11 8.15
CA GLN A 122 -7.54 1.69 8.01
C GLN A 122 -7.80 1.92 6.51
N ALA A 123 -8.56 1.03 5.90
CA ALA A 123 -8.83 1.06 4.47
C ALA A 123 -9.85 2.14 4.12
N LYS A 124 -9.58 2.86 3.04
CA LYS A 124 -10.54 3.75 2.38
C LYS A 124 -11.17 3.08 1.18
N GLU A 125 -10.44 2.21 0.53
CA GLU A 125 -10.89 1.50 -0.66
C GLU A 125 -10.30 0.09 -0.69
N VAL A 126 -11.10 -0.87 -1.08
CA VAL A 126 -10.69 -2.25 -1.27
C VAL A 126 -10.97 -2.64 -2.71
N LEU A 127 -9.94 -3.04 -3.43
CA LEU A 127 -10.02 -3.47 -4.82
C LEU A 127 -9.75 -4.96 -4.89
N ALA A 128 -10.77 -5.72 -5.26
CA ALA A 128 -10.60 -7.14 -5.57
C ALA A 128 -10.37 -7.26 -7.08
N LYS A 129 -9.13 -7.52 -7.48
CA LYS A 129 -8.81 -7.74 -8.87
C LYS A 129 -8.95 -9.21 -9.21
N HIS A 130 -9.89 -9.50 -10.06
CA HIS A 130 -10.03 -10.79 -10.68
C HIS A 130 -9.78 -10.66 -12.18
N ASP A 131 -8.55 -10.24 -12.52
CA ASP A 131 -8.14 -10.17 -13.92
C ASP A 131 -7.31 -11.41 -14.24
N GLU A 132 -7.95 -12.38 -14.87
CA GLU A 132 -7.33 -13.65 -15.25
C GLU A 132 -6.24 -13.48 -16.31
N ASN A 133 -6.21 -12.35 -17.00
CA ASN A 133 -5.35 -12.12 -18.15
C ASN A 133 -4.13 -11.25 -17.87
N TYR A 134 -4.07 -10.58 -16.71
CA TYR A 134 -2.94 -9.74 -16.39
C TYR A 134 -2.59 -9.82 -14.91
N THR A 135 -1.52 -10.53 -14.62
CA THR A 135 -0.91 -10.52 -13.28
C THR A 135 0.43 -9.82 -13.37
N PRO A 136 0.66 -8.70 -12.65
CA PRO A 136 2.00 -8.10 -12.59
C PRO A 136 3.02 -9.13 -12.11
N PRO A 137 4.27 -9.14 -12.63
CA PRO A 137 5.27 -10.13 -12.25
C PRO A 137 5.53 -10.21 -10.74
N GLU A 138 5.44 -9.10 -10.05
CA GLU A 138 5.61 -9.03 -8.59
C GLU A 138 4.49 -9.75 -7.83
N VAL A 139 3.26 -9.61 -8.29
CA VAL A 139 2.09 -10.27 -7.73
C VAL A 139 2.11 -11.76 -8.05
N GLU A 140 2.54 -12.12 -9.26
CA GLU A 140 2.68 -13.52 -9.68
C GLU A 140 3.65 -14.29 -8.79
N LYS A 141 4.80 -13.73 -8.49
CA LYS A 141 5.76 -14.35 -7.55
C LYS A 141 5.16 -14.52 -6.16
N ALA A 142 4.48 -13.50 -5.65
CA ALA A 142 3.83 -13.57 -4.34
C ALA A 142 2.73 -14.63 -4.32
N MET A 143 1.96 -14.76 -5.40
CA MET A 143 0.93 -15.80 -5.52
C MET A 143 1.53 -17.21 -5.58
N GLN A 144 2.61 -17.39 -6.34
CA GLN A 144 3.29 -18.70 -6.41
C GLN A 144 3.84 -19.13 -5.05
N GLU A 145 4.45 -18.21 -4.32
CA GLU A 145 4.95 -18.47 -2.97
C GLU A 145 3.80 -18.78 -2.00
N ASN A 146 2.69 -18.07 -2.11
CA ASN A 146 1.52 -18.29 -1.26
C ASN A 146 0.82 -19.62 -1.55
N HIS A 147 0.78 -20.06 -2.80
CA HIS A 147 0.18 -21.34 -3.17
C HIS A 147 1.00 -22.56 -2.73
N ARG A 148 2.28 -22.41 -2.51
CA ARG A 148 3.12 -23.50 -1.99
C ARG A 148 2.81 -23.84 -0.52
N ARG A 149 2.41 -22.86 0.28
CA ARG A 149 2.10 -23.07 1.70
C ARG A 149 0.80 -23.84 1.96
N PRO A 150 -0.33 -23.54 1.27
CA PRO A 150 -1.56 -24.26 1.52
C PRO A 150 -1.48 -25.79 1.27
N GLU A 151 -0.69 -26.21 0.29
CA GLU A 151 -0.54 -27.63 0.00
C GLU A 151 0.09 -28.42 1.16
N SER A 152 1.09 -27.83 1.83
CA SER A 152 1.70 -28.48 2.98
C SER A 152 0.75 -28.59 4.18
N VAL A 153 -0.10 -27.57 4.37
CA VAL A 153 -1.11 -27.59 5.43
C VAL A 153 -2.21 -28.63 5.15
N TYR A 154 -2.60 -28.78 3.89
CA TYR A 154 -3.61 -29.78 3.51
C TYR A 154 -3.08 -31.21 3.59
N LYS A 155 -1.82 -31.44 3.30
CA LYS A 155 -1.20 -32.76 3.45
C LYS A 155 -1.12 -33.20 4.92
N ASP A 156 -0.86 -32.29 5.82
CA ASP A 156 -0.81 -32.59 7.25
C ASP A 156 -2.20 -32.88 7.84
N LYS A 157 -3.27 -32.38 7.24
CA LYS A 157 -4.63 -32.69 7.67
C LYS A 157 -5.22 -33.95 7.03
N ALA A 158 -4.62 -34.43 5.96
CA ALA A 158 -5.10 -35.61 5.22
C ALA A 158 -4.43 -36.92 5.69
N SER A 159 -3.44 -36.84 6.57
CA SER A 159 -2.74 -37.99 7.13
C SER A 159 -3.20 -38.34 8.53
#